data_293a7ef982bda82533bdb463de24ad0d
#
_entry.id   293a7ef982bda82533bdb463de24ad0d
#
_cell.length_a   1.000
_cell.length_b   1.000
_cell.length_c   1.000
_cell.angle_alpha   90.00
_cell.angle_beta   90.00
_cell.angle_gamma   90.00
#
_symmetry.space_group_name_H-M   'P 1'
#
loop_
_entity.id
_entity.type
_entity.pdbx_description
1 polymer ?
#
loop_
_entity_poly.entity_id
_entity_poly.type
_entity_poly.pdbx_seq_one_letter_code
_entity_poly.pdbx_strand_id
1 'polypeptide(L)'
;MRKKNSKINIPLSKILILGGLSFLAFYFWQDSKKRELNKDKTAVAKKETKQKKNSAEPKNKLSFEDVVKTLAENPAKFDQNCDTVKWQKSEIVRYFSIDTALQKKTSLLLRRSKPKYGAAVALNPKTGQVLAMVSYSDPEQPKIADNLCISNKFPAASIFKTIIADAVFENTNIACSTKINYVGRNTTLYKKQFLPENIGDDGKSISFADAFAESINPVFGWLAVHKVGMQKLYKSAQKFGYNTKIPFELQTDISHFPEPAGFDAGDSINLAELGSGFNSETTLTPLLGGLIAGSVANGGVMMAPRIIDSITDKSGKRLYSSIPKKWKVSSAPDVCDSLNVLMRQTTKTGTARNAFAAMRDYSQQKEITYGGKTGTKDSDLGRNEWFVGFAKNTEIDCGVAVSVCFVQNPMFILRPSQVSADMMLDYVKKGKNQVESDKQNVAR
;
A
#
# COMPACT_ATOMS: atom_id res chain seq x y z
N MET A 1 -26.48 -77.56 -27.60
CA MET A 1 -26.31 -76.57 -28.68
C MET A 1 -25.14 -75.58 -28.32
N ARG A 2 -23.97 -75.79 -28.95
CA ARG A 2 -22.78 -74.98 -28.73
C ARG A 2 -22.75 -73.86 -29.78
N LYS A 3 -22.75 -72.55 -29.33
CA LYS A 3 -22.51 -71.41 -30.24
C LYS A 3 -20.99 -71.23 -30.42
N LYS A 4 -20.55 -71.27 -31.69
CA LYS A 4 -19.18 -70.94 -32.11
C LYS A 4 -18.96 -69.42 -32.09
N ASN A 5 -17.99 -68.95 -31.33
CA ASN A 5 -17.47 -67.59 -31.44
C ASN A 5 -16.36 -67.56 -32.53
N SER A 6 -16.62 -66.87 -33.61
CA SER A 6 -15.56 -66.58 -34.63
C SER A 6 -14.74 -65.36 -34.18
N LYS A 7 -13.47 -65.59 -33.87
CA LYS A 7 -12.47 -64.51 -33.68
C LYS A 7 -12.05 -63.96 -35.01
N ILE A 8 -12.32 -62.69 -35.28
CA ILE A 8 -11.77 -61.97 -36.45
C ILE A 8 -10.34 -61.57 -36.11
N ASN A 9 -9.39 -62.18 -36.80
CA ASN A 9 -7.94 -61.87 -36.68
C ASN A 9 -7.62 -60.74 -37.68
N ILE A 10 -7.42 -59.51 -37.19
CA ILE A 10 -6.94 -58.40 -37.98
C ILE A 10 -5.39 -58.37 -37.84
N PRO A 11 -4.63 -58.42 -38.90
CA PRO A 11 -3.17 -58.43 -38.80
C PRO A 11 -2.63 -57.11 -38.26
N LEU A 12 -1.68 -57.19 -37.31
CA LEU A 12 -1.06 -56.07 -36.61
C LEU A 12 -0.49 -54.99 -37.53
N SER A 13 -0.10 -55.32 -38.76
CA SER A 13 0.40 -54.39 -39.77
C SER A 13 -0.62 -53.37 -40.27
N LYS A 14 -1.93 -53.74 -40.28
CA LYS A 14 -3.02 -52.82 -40.71
C LYS A 14 -3.41 -51.83 -39.57
N ILE A 15 -3.20 -52.17 -38.30
CA ILE A 15 -3.46 -51.29 -37.15
C ILE A 15 -2.38 -50.20 -37.07
N LEU A 16 -1.14 -50.53 -37.37
CA LEU A 16 -0.01 -49.54 -37.38
C LEU A 16 -0.15 -48.47 -38.47
N ILE A 17 -0.66 -48.87 -39.68
CA ILE A 17 -0.79 -47.91 -40.80
C ILE A 17 -1.99 -46.96 -40.55
N LEU A 18 -3.08 -47.42 -39.97
CA LEU A 18 -4.24 -46.55 -39.62
C LEU A 18 -3.92 -45.61 -38.44
N GLY A 19 -3.12 -46.03 -37.46
CA GLY A 19 -2.66 -45.21 -36.35
C GLY A 19 -1.70 -44.08 -36.79
N GLY A 20 -0.79 -44.41 -37.75
CA GLY A 20 0.17 -43.42 -38.30
C GLY A 20 -0.52 -42.30 -39.12
N LEU A 21 -1.53 -42.67 -39.92
CA LEU A 21 -2.31 -41.70 -40.71
C LEU A 21 -3.16 -40.78 -39.86
N SER A 22 -3.73 -41.31 -38.80
CA SER A 22 -4.51 -40.51 -37.82
C SER A 22 -3.60 -39.52 -37.05
N PHE A 23 -2.38 -39.92 -36.72
CA PHE A 23 -1.44 -39.08 -36.01
C PHE A 23 -0.90 -37.95 -36.89
N LEU A 24 -0.62 -38.24 -38.17
CA LEU A 24 -0.20 -37.22 -39.14
C LEU A 24 -1.35 -36.24 -39.45
N ALA A 25 -2.59 -36.72 -39.60
CA ALA A 25 -3.74 -35.84 -39.79
C ALA A 25 -4.00 -34.92 -38.58
N PHE A 26 -3.84 -35.43 -37.38
CA PHE A 26 -3.95 -34.63 -36.14
C PHE A 26 -2.83 -33.60 -36.01
N TYR A 27 -1.60 -33.97 -36.42
CA TYR A 27 -0.44 -33.05 -36.39
C TYR A 27 -0.60 -31.91 -37.41
N PHE A 28 -1.07 -32.21 -38.64
CA PHE A 28 -1.35 -31.19 -39.65
C PHE A 28 -2.53 -30.31 -39.29
N TRP A 29 -3.54 -30.84 -38.59
CA TRP A 29 -4.67 -30.06 -38.08
C TRP A 29 -4.23 -29.09 -36.96
N GLN A 30 -3.37 -29.55 -36.04
CA GLN A 30 -2.82 -28.69 -35.00
C GLN A 30 -1.91 -27.58 -35.58
N ASP A 31 -1.10 -27.90 -36.57
CA ASP A 31 -0.21 -26.91 -37.20
C ASP A 31 -0.99 -25.88 -38.02
N SER A 32 -2.07 -26.29 -38.70
CA SER A 32 -2.96 -25.39 -39.42
C SER A 32 -3.70 -24.45 -38.46
N LYS A 33 -4.21 -24.95 -37.33
CA LYS A 33 -4.81 -24.11 -36.28
C LYS A 33 -3.82 -23.13 -35.63
N LYS A 34 -2.55 -23.56 -35.43
CA LYS A 34 -1.49 -22.65 -34.95
C LYS A 34 -1.21 -21.54 -35.96
N ARG A 35 -1.24 -21.83 -37.26
CA ARG A 35 -1.04 -20.84 -38.33
C ARG A 35 -2.20 -19.86 -38.45
N GLU A 36 -3.44 -20.30 -38.29
CA GLU A 36 -4.62 -19.43 -38.19
C GLU A 36 -4.57 -18.52 -36.97
N LEU A 37 -4.28 -19.07 -35.78
CA LEU A 37 -4.15 -18.27 -34.55
C LEU A 37 -3.02 -17.22 -34.63
N ASN A 38 -1.93 -17.53 -35.32
CA ASN A 38 -0.82 -16.57 -35.56
C ASN A 38 -1.17 -15.53 -36.63
N LYS A 39 -1.99 -15.85 -37.62
CA LYS A 39 -2.51 -14.87 -38.59
C LYS A 39 -3.46 -13.89 -37.93
N ASP A 40 -4.35 -14.36 -37.06
CA ASP A 40 -5.27 -13.50 -36.31
C ASP A 40 -4.52 -12.59 -35.32
N LYS A 41 -3.51 -13.11 -34.60
CA LYS A 41 -2.65 -12.29 -33.73
C LYS A 41 -1.88 -11.22 -34.51
N THR A 42 -1.40 -11.56 -35.71
CA THR A 42 -0.68 -10.59 -36.56
C THR A 42 -1.65 -9.56 -37.18
N ALA A 43 -2.88 -9.94 -37.49
CA ALA A 43 -3.91 -9.05 -38.01
C ALA A 43 -4.44 -8.10 -36.92
N VAL A 44 -4.63 -8.59 -35.67
CA VAL A 44 -4.99 -7.77 -34.50
C VAL A 44 -3.85 -6.80 -34.16
N ALA A 45 -2.60 -7.27 -34.11
CA ALA A 45 -1.43 -6.40 -33.86
C ALA A 45 -1.24 -5.33 -34.96
N LYS A 46 -1.52 -5.66 -36.23
CA LYS A 46 -1.50 -4.66 -37.33
C LYS A 46 -2.67 -3.69 -37.28
N LYS A 47 -3.86 -4.10 -36.81
CA LYS A 47 -4.98 -3.20 -36.56
C LYS A 47 -4.71 -2.27 -35.39
N GLU A 48 -4.16 -2.79 -34.28
CA GLU A 48 -3.77 -1.96 -33.12
C GLU A 48 -2.64 -0.97 -33.45
N THR A 49 -1.67 -1.38 -34.29
CA THR A 49 -0.58 -0.51 -34.74
C THR A 49 -1.07 0.55 -35.76
N LYS A 50 -2.09 0.23 -36.58
CA LYS A 50 -2.72 1.22 -37.47
C LYS A 50 -3.66 2.17 -36.72
N GLN A 51 -4.39 1.71 -35.69
CA GLN A 51 -5.18 2.59 -34.83
C GLN A 51 -4.30 3.51 -33.99
N LYS A 52 -3.11 3.05 -33.52
CA LYS A 52 -2.12 3.90 -32.83
C LYS A 52 -1.44 4.94 -33.76
N LYS A 53 -1.35 4.67 -35.08
CA LYS A 53 -0.78 5.64 -36.03
C LYS A 53 -1.78 6.70 -36.56
N ASN A 54 -3.08 6.47 -36.43
CA ASN A 54 -4.10 7.41 -36.91
C ASN A 54 -4.79 8.23 -35.81
N SER A 55 -4.44 8.05 -34.53
CA SER A 55 -4.75 8.99 -33.46
C SER A 55 -3.59 9.98 -33.34
N ALA A 56 -3.51 10.95 -34.23
CA ALA A 56 -2.80 12.19 -33.96
C ALA A 56 -3.47 12.79 -32.71
N GLU A 57 -2.86 12.63 -31.53
CA GLU A 57 -3.33 13.32 -30.33
C GLU A 57 -3.46 14.81 -30.66
N PRO A 58 -4.55 15.44 -30.27
CA PRO A 58 -4.72 16.87 -30.51
C PRO A 58 -3.55 17.59 -29.84
N LYS A 59 -2.84 18.44 -30.62
CA LYS A 59 -1.63 19.21 -30.25
C LYS A 59 -1.77 20.11 -28.99
N ASN A 60 -2.81 19.95 -28.19
CA ASN A 60 -3.16 20.76 -27.00
C ASN A 60 -3.42 19.92 -25.75
N LYS A 61 -2.90 18.68 -25.63
CA LYS A 61 -2.95 17.92 -24.37
C LYS A 61 -1.64 18.11 -23.60
N LEU A 62 -1.76 18.34 -22.29
CA LEU A 62 -0.61 18.37 -21.37
C LEU A 62 -0.12 16.94 -21.10
N SER A 63 1.19 16.76 -21.09
CA SER A 63 1.84 15.54 -20.60
C SER A 63 1.87 15.50 -19.07
N PHE A 64 2.22 14.34 -18.48
CA PHE A 64 2.43 14.23 -17.05
C PHE A 64 3.56 15.16 -16.57
N GLU A 65 4.63 15.29 -17.34
CA GLU A 65 5.75 16.19 -17.07
C GLU A 65 5.31 17.67 -17.07
N ASP A 66 4.40 18.04 -17.96
CA ASP A 66 3.81 19.40 -17.95
C ASP A 66 2.99 19.64 -16.68
N VAL A 67 2.19 18.63 -16.24
CA VAL A 67 1.44 18.71 -14.98
C VAL A 67 2.38 18.93 -13.79
N VAL A 68 3.46 18.14 -13.70
CA VAL A 68 4.50 18.30 -12.67
C VAL A 68 5.07 19.71 -12.68
N LYS A 69 5.40 20.27 -13.88
CA LYS A 69 5.91 21.64 -14.01
C LYS A 69 4.89 22.68 -13.55
N THR A 70 3.57 22.50 -13.87
CA THR A 70 2.56 23.45 -13.40
C THR A 70 2.51 23.58 -11.89
N LEU A 71 2.74 22.45 -11.16
CA LEU A 71 2.77 22.44 -9.69
C LEU A 71 4.09 22.98 -9.13
N ALA A 72 5.21 22.75 -9.81
CA ALA A 72 6.52 23.26 -9.40
C ALA A 72 6.59 24.79 -9.54
N GLU A 73 6.09 25.33 -10.67
CA GLU A 73 6.11 26.77 -10.94
C GLU A 73 5.00 27.55 -10.18
N ASN A 74 3.87 26.88 -9.91
CA ASN A 74 2.73 27.46 -9.20
C ASN A 74 2.27 26.48 -8.09
N PRO A 75 2.93 26.49 -6.91
CA PRO A 75 2.58 25.60 -5.80
C PRO A 75 1.11 25.78 -5.35
N ALA A 76 0.41 24.66 -5.19
CA ALA A 76 -0.97 24.64 -4.74
C ALA A 76 -1.07 24.47 -3.21
N LYS A 77 -2.10 25.06 -2.59
CA LYS A 77 -2.36 24.92 -1.15
C LYS A 77 -3.21 23.70 -0.79
N PHE A 78 -3.91 23.11 -1.76
CA PHE A 78 -4.83 21.97 -1.60
C PHE A 78 -5.94 22.16 -0.53
N ASP A 79 -6.34 23.40 -0.27
CA ASP A 79 -7.44 23.76 0.63
C ASP A 79 -8.79 23.88 -0.09
N GLN A 80 -8.76 23.85 -1.43
CA GLN A 80 -9.89 23.86 -2.34
C GLN A 80 -9.80 22.69 -3.32
N ASN A 81 -10.88 22.40 -4.03
CA ASN A 81 -10.92 21.35 -5.04
C ASN A 81 -10.39 21.78 -6.41
N CYS A 82 -10.13 23.06 -6.63
CA CYS A 82 -9.49 23.59 -7.84
C CYS A 82 -8.77 24.90 -7.55
N ASP A 83 -7.87 25.27 -8.45
CA ASP A 83 -7.25 26.59 -8.54
C ASP A 83 -7.07 27.02 -10.00
N THR A 84 -6.82 28.32 -10.22
CA THR A 84 -6.52 28.90 -11.53
C THR A 84 -5.12 29.49 -11.51
N VAL A 85 -4.29 29.07 -12.45
CA VAL A 85 -2.90 29.52 -12.55
C VAL A 85 -2.53 29.92 -13.98
N LYS A 86 -1.54 30.81 -14.10
CA LYS A 86 -0.93 31.10 -15.40
C LYS A 86 0.04 30.00 -15.76
N TRP A 87 -0.13 29.44 -16.95
CA TRP A 87 0.76 28.43 -17.52
C TRP A 87 1.13 28.84 -18.95
N GLN A 88 2.43 29.06 -19.19
CA GLN A 88 2.92 29.62 -20.44
C GLN A 88 2.18 30.94 -20.81
N LYS A 89 1.48 30.97 -21.96
CA LYS A 89 0.73 32.16 -22.44
C LYS A 89 -0.78 32.15 -22.11
N SER A 90 -1.23 31.13 -21.33
CA SER A 90 -2.65 30.87 -21.06
C SER A 90 -2.92 30.76 -19.57
N GLU A 91 -4.17 30.88 -19.18
CA GLU A 91 -4.62 30.48 -17.86
C GLU A 91 -5.28 29.12 -17.94
N ILE A 92 -4.97 28.26 -16.95
CA ILE A 92 -5.50 26.92 -16.80
C ILE A 92 -6.15 26.77 -15.43
N VAL A 93 -7.17 25.88 -15.37
CA VAL A 93 -7.82 25.49 -14.11
C VAL A 93 -7.39 24.05 -13.79
N ARG A 94 -6.76 23.87 -12.62
CA ARG A 94 -6.36 22.56 -12.10
C ARG A 94 -7.42 22.07 -11.11
N TYR A 95 -7.95 20.88 -11.32
CA TYR A 95 -8.88 20.20 -10.41
C TYR A 95 -8.14 19.14 -9.63
N PHE A 96 -8.30 19.18 -8.30
CA PHE A 96 -7.61 18.29 -7.37
C PHE A 96 -8.50 17.13 -6.92
N SER A 97 -7.89 15.99 -6.61
CA SER A 97 -8.58 14.83 -6.04
C SER A 97 -8.94 14.99 -4.55
N ILE A 98 -8.60 16.11 -3.96
CA ILE A 98 -8.79 16.40 -2.54
C ILE A 98 -10.27 16.42 -2.15
N ASP A 99 -10.64 15.66 -1.15
CA ASP A 99 -11.89 15.82 -0.41
C ASP A 99 -11.73 17.00 0.57
N THR A 100 -12.26 18.13 0.22
CA THR A 100 -12.09 19.38 0.98
C THR A 100 -12.65 19.30 2.41
N ALA A 101 -13.67 18.48 2.65
CA ALA A 101 -14.21 18.27 3.99
C ALA A 101 -13.23 17.45 4.85
N LEU A 102 -12.69 16.35 4.29
CA LEU A 102 -11.67 15.54 4.94
C LEU A 102 -10.39 16.34 5.18
N GLN A 103 -9.94 17.12 4.18
CA GLN A 103 -8.79 18.00 4.28
C GLN A 103 -8.94 19.02 5.42
N LYS A 104 -10.05 19.74 5.49
CA LYS A 104 -10.35 20.70 6.56
C LYS A 104 -10.38 20.05 7.93
N LYS A 105 -11.11 18.93 8.06
CA LYS A 105 -11.17 18.19 9.32
C LYS A 105 -9.79 17.70 9.75
N THR A 106 -9.01 17.12 8.85
CA THR A 106 -7.65 16.67 9.14
C THR A 106 -6.77 17.83 9.61
N SER A 107 -6.85 18.99 8.96
CA SER A 107 -6.13 20.19 9.38
C SER A 107 -6.50 20.64 10.81
N LEU A 108 -7.79 20.62 11.14
CA LEU A 108 -8.27 20.93 12.49
C LEU A 108 -7.76 19.93 13.53
N LEU A 109 -7.78 18.63 13.20
CA LEU A 109 -7.28 17.57 14.10
C LEU A 109 -5.77 17.72 14.36
N LEU A 110 -4.96 18.03 13.34
CA LEU A 110 -3.54 18.24 13.52
C LEU A 110 -3.27 19.47 14.39
N ARG A 111 -3.93 20.59 14.13
CA ARG A 111 -3.81 21.81 14.97
C ARG A 111 -4.23 21.56 16.42
N ARG A 112 -5.32 20.83 16.63
CA ARG A 112 -5.79 20.45 17.97
C ARG A 112 -4.82 19.52 18.68
N SER A 113 -4.13 18.65 17.94
CA SER A 113 -3.14 17.71 18.50
C SER A 113 -1.89 18.40 19.03
N LYS A 114 -1.56 19.60 18.53
CA LYS A 114 -0.39 20.40 18.91
C LYS A 114 0.94 19.62 18.88
N PRO A 115 1.27 18.85 17.81
CA PRO A 115 2.58 18.26 17.71
C PRO A 115 3.62 19.33 17.38
N LYS A 116 4.90 19.04 17.59
CA LYS A 116 5.99 19.88 17.04
C LYS A 116 5.91 19.89 15.51
N TYR A 117 5.77 18.70 14.93
CA TYR A 117 5.59 18.48 13.50
C TYR A 117 4.52 17.40 13.29
N GLY A 118 3.69 17.60 12.31
CA GLY A 118 2.62 16.66 11.97
C GLY A 118 2.40 16.51 10.47
N ALA A 119 2.19 15.30 10.03
CA ALA A 119 1.83 15.00 8.67
C ALA A 119 0.68 13.99 8.64
N ALA A 120 -0.30 14.22 7.78
CA ALA A 120 -1.40 13.30 7.55
C ALA A 120 -1.71 13.17 6.07
N VAL A 121 -1.77 11.94 5.57
CA VAL A 121 -2.14 11.60 4.20
C VAL A 121 -3.33 10.65 4.24
N ALA A 122 -4.32 10.91 3.41
CA ALA A 122 -5.40 9.97 3.10
C ALA A 122 -5.44 9.75 1.58
N LEU A 123 -5.60 8.50 1.15
CA LEU A 123 -5.70 8.17 -0.27
C LEU A 123 -6.71 7.04 -0.51
N ASN A 124 -7.26 7.01 -1.72
CA ASN A 124 -8.12 5.91 -2.17
C ASN A 124 -7.23 4.73 -2.61
N PRO A 125 -7.34 3.54 -1.97
CA PRO A 125 -6.50 2.39 -2.27
C PRO A 125 -6.62 1.87 -3.71
N LYS A 126 -7.79 2.01 -4.34
CA LYS A 126 -8.08 1.50 -5.69
C LYS A 126 -7.68 2.43 -6.82
N THR A 127 -7.74 3.73 -6.56
CA THR A 127 -7.52 4.75 -7.62
C THR A 127 -6.21 5.51 -7.46
N GLY A 128 -5.58 5.46 -6.28
CA GLY A 128 -4.41 6.26 -5.94
C GLY A 128 -4.70 7.75 -5.71
N GLN A 129 -5.97 8.19 -5.76
CA GLN A 129 -6.34 9.58 -5.46
C GLN A 129 -5.93 9.97 -4.06
N VAL A 130 -5.21 11.07 -3.93
CA VAL A 130 -4.91 11.71 -2.65
C VAL A 130 -6.12 12.51 -2.22
N LEU A 131 -6.77 12.05 -1.16
CA LEU A 131 -8.02 12.62 -0.62
C LEU A 131 -7.75 13.71 0.42
N ALA A 132 -6.64 13.61 1.13
CA ALA A 132 -6.15 14.64 2.04
C ALA A 132 -4.62 14.56 2.14
N MET A 133 -3.98 15.73 2.22
CA MET A 133 -2.54 15.88 2.42
C MET A 133 -2.30 17.12 3.28
N VAL A 134 -2.06 16.93 4.57
CA VAL A 134 -1.94 17.99 5.56
C VAL A 134 -0.59 17.94 6.24
N SER A 135 0.18 19.01 6.09
CA SER A 135 1.43 19.27 6.77
C SER A 135 1.23 20.33 7.85
N TYR A 136 1.73 20.09 9.05
CA TYR A 136 1.68 21.01 10.17
C TYR A 136 3.07 21.14 10.83
N SER A 137 3.47 22.35 11.10
CA SER A 137 4.61 22.66 11.95
C SER A 137 4.15 23.66 13.01
N ASP A 138 4.56 23.43 14.25
CA ASP A 138 4.35 24.38 15.31
C ASP A 138 5.11 25.68 14.95
N PRO A 139 4.47 26.86 15.04
CA PRO A 139 5.13 28.12 14.68
C PRO A 139 6.42 28.43 15.46
N GLU A 140 6.57 27.85 16.66
CA GLU A 140 7.77 28.00 17.49
C GLU A 140 8.91 27.06 17.09
N GLN A 141 8.66 26.11 16.17
CA GLN A 141 9.66 25.17 15.71
C GLN A 141 10.30 25.61 14.38
N PRO A 142 11.59 25.32 14.17
CA PRO A 142 12.24 25.59 12.89
C PRO A 142 11.56 24.80 11.77
N LYS A 143 11.47 25.38 10.57
CA LYS A 143 10.95 24.69 9.39
C LYS A 143 11.93 23.62 8.93
N ILE A 144 11.49 22.36 8.85
CA ILE A 144 12.32 21.21 8.44
C ILE A 144 12.02 20.72 7.03
N ALA A 145 10.86 21.06 6.47
CA ALA A 145 10.46 20.78 5.09
C ALA A 145 9.28 21.68 4.68
N ASP A 146 9.07 21.87 3.37
CA ASP A 146 7.90 22.58 2.85
C ASP A 146 6.61 21.78 3.01
N ASN A 147 6.70 20.48 2.80
CA ASN A 147 5.58 19.54 2.96
C ASN A 147 6.06 18.26 3.63
N LEU A 148 5.70 18.09 4.88
CA LEU A 148 6.08 16.94 5.69
C LEU A 148 5.47 15.62 5.19
N CYS A 149 4.36 15.66 4.43
CA CYS A 149 3.71 14.47 3.91
C CYS A 149 4.55 13.71 2.88
N ILE A 150 5.46 14.38 2.21
CA ILE A 150 6.33 13.85 1.16
C ILE A 150 7.81 13.85 1.57
N SER A 151 8.10 14.16 2.82
CA SER A 151 9.45 14.25 3.37
C SER A 151 9.84 12.98 4.13
N ASN A 152 11.12 12.55 4.02
CA ASN A 152 11.66 11.36 4.68
C ASN A 152 12.34 11.68 6.03
N LYS A 153 11.95 12.76 6.70
CA LYS A 153 12.53 13.19 7.98
C LYS A 153 12.23 12.30 9.18
N PHE A 154 11.32 11.32 9.01
CA PHE A 154 10.80 10.53 10.10
C PHE A 154 11.30 9.08 10.01
N PRO A 155 11.83 8.49 11.12
CA PRO A 155 12.12 7.06 11.17
C PRO A 155 10.82 6.25 11.01
N ALA A 156 10.87 5.15 10.26
CA ALA A 156 9.70 4.29 10.00
C ALA A 156 9.16 3.63 11.28
N ALA A 157 10.00 3.46 12.28
CA ALA A 157 9.65 2.80 13.53
C ALA A 157 8.97 1.43 13.28
N SER A 158 8.08 1.01 14.16
CA SER A 158 7.35 -0.25 14.04
C SER A 158 6.37 -0.34 12.87
N ILE A 159 6.22 0.69 12.02
CA ILE A 159 5.49 0.56 10.76
C ILE A 159 6.20 -0.46 9.85
N PHE A 160 7.54 -0.52 9.93
CA PHE A 160 8.35 -1.48 9.19
C PHE A 160 8.03 -2.95 9.53
N LYS A 161 7.38 -3.24 10.66
CA LYS A 161 6.90 -4.59 10.99
C LYS A 161 5.88 -5.14 9.96
N THR A 162 5.21 -4.29 9.20
CA THR A 162 4.38 -4.72 8.07
C THR A 162 5.23 -5.35 6.97
N ILE A 163 6.41 -4.82 6.72
CA ILE A 163 7.33 -5.28 5.67
C ILE A 163 7.99 -6.61 6.07
N ILE A 164 8.44 -6.72 7.31
CA ILE A 164 9.00 -8.00 7.77
C ILE A 164 7.93 -9.08 7.88
N ALA A 165 6.68 -8.74 8.23
CA ALA A 165 5.58 -9.70 8.26
C ALA A 165 5.30 -10.26 6.85
N ASP A 166 5.33 -9.42 5.80
CA ASP A 166 5.31 -9.86 4.40
C ASP A 166 6.44 -10.85 4.11
N ALA A 167 7.68 -10.49 4.45
CA ALA A 167 8.84 -11.35 4.24
C ALA A 167 8.73 -12.70 5.00
N VAL A 168 8.14 -12.70 6.19
CA VAL A 168 7.87 -13.91 6.97
C VAL A 168 6.86 -14.80 6.25
N PHE A 169 5.71 -14.27 5.83
CA PHE A 169 4.69 -15.04 5.15
C PHE A 169 5.17 -15.60 3.80
N GLU A 170 5.94 -14.83 3.04
CA GLU A 170 6.47 -15.28 1.74
C GLU A 170 7.56 -16.35 1.85
N ASN A 171 8.30 -16.40 2.96
CA ASN A 171 9.52 -17.21 3.03
C ASN A 171 9.50 -18.30 4.12
N THR A 172 8.40 -18.42 4.88
CA THR A 172 8.27 -19.38 5.97
C THR A 172 6.87 -19.98 6.01
N ASN A 173 6.67 -21.01 6.82
CA ASN A 173 5.35 -21.60 7.10
C ASN A 173 4.67 -20.97 8.33
N ILE A 174 5.11 -19.80 8.78
CA ILE A 174 4.52 -19.11 9.93
C ILE A 174 3.18 -18.51 9.51
N ALA A 175 2.11 -18.93 10.18
CA ALA A 175 0.76 -18.40 10.02
C ALA A 175 0.43 -17.37 11.10
N CYS A 176 -0.66 -16.62 10.96
CA CYS A 176 -1.12 -15.64 11.95
C CYS A 176 -1.29 -16.26 13.36
N SER A 177 -1.72 -17.52 13.44
CA SER A 177 -1.95 -18.25 14.69
C SER A 177 -0.70 -18.92 15.25
N THR A 178 0.41 -19.00 14.50
CA THR A 178 1.65 -19.65 14.95
C THR A 178 2.14 -19.02 16.23
N LYS A 179 2.40 -19.88 17.25
CA LYS A 179 2.96 -19.43 18.52
C LYS A 179 4.46 -19.22 18.41
N ILE A 180 4.93 -18.08 18.91
CA ILE A 180 6.34 -17.70 18.94
C ILE A 180 6.70 -17.41 20.39
N ASN A 181 7.75 -18.06 20.88
CA ASN A 181 8.27 -17.81 22.21
C ASN A 181 9.20 -16.60 22.22
N TYR A 182 9.13 -15.79 23.25
CA TYR A 182 10.00 -14.64 23.44
C TYR A 182 10.25 -14.35 24.93
N VAL A 183 11.32 -13.64 25.23
CA VAL A 183 11.68 -13.23 26.60
C VAL A 183 11.78 -11.71 26.71
N GLY A 184 11.59 -11.22 27.93
CA GLY A 184 11.75 -9.81 28.27
C GLY A 184 10.51 -8.94 28.05
N ARG A 185 10.71 -7.62 27.84
CA ARG A 185 9.66 -6.63 27.64
C ARG A 185 9.38 -6.43 26.15
N ASN A 186 8.15 -6.12 25.80
CA ASN A 186 7.70 -5.95 24.41
C ASN A 186 8.50 -4.88 23.65
N THR A 187 8.95 -3.82 24.35
CA THR A 187 9.60 -2.65 23.75
C THR A 187 11.11 -2.69 23.77
N THR A 188 11.73 -3.71 24.37
CA THR A 188 13.19 -3.85 24.45
C THR A 188 13.73 -4.73 23.32
N LEU A 189 15.04 -4.58 23.03
CA LEU A 189 15.73 -5.42 22.07
C LEU A 189 17.18 -5.64 22.56
N TYR A 190 17.39 -6.74 23.31
CA TYR A 190 18.70 -7.16 23.83
C TYR A 190 19.13 -8.45 23.18
N LYS A 191 20.44 -8.70 23.05
CA LYS A 191 21.02 -9.90 22.43
C LYS A 191 20.35 -11.21 22.91
N LYS A 192 20.14 -11.38 24.21
CA LYS A 192 19.48 -12.57 24.78
C LYS A 192 18.03 -12.78 24.32
N GLN A 193 17.39 -11.77 23.72
CA GLN A 193 15.99 -11.83 23.28
C GLN A 193 15.84 -12.32 21.83
N PHE A 194 16.88 -12.23 21.03
CA PHE A 194 16.81 -12.55 19.60
C PHE A 194 17.99 -13.41 19.09
N LEU A 195 19.11 -13.53 19.80
CA LEU A 195 20.23 -14.38 19.37
C LEU A 195 19.99 -15.89 19.53
N PRO A 196 19.39 -16.38 20.64
CA PRO A 196 19.14 -17.81 20.75
C PRO A 196 18.20 -18.30 19.66
N GLU A 197 18.56 -19.38 18.97
CA GLU A 197 17.72 -20.01 17.94
C GLU A 197 16.43 -20.57 18.55
N ASN A 198 16.53 -21.14 19.75
CA ASN A 198 15.43 -21.64 20.54
C ASN A 198 15.32 -20.84 21.84
N ILE A 199 14.25 -20.12 22.00
CA ILE A 199 13.90 -19.49 23.28
C ILE A 199 13.21 -20.57 24.10
N GLY A 200 13.86 -21.00 25.19
CA GLY A 200 13.38 -22.09 26.05
C GLY A 200 12.02 -21.81 26.68
N ASP A 201 11.53 -22.80 27.46
CA ASP A 201 10.17 -22.77 28.05
C ASP A 201 9.97 -21.69 29.11
N ASP A 202 11.02 -21.02 29.57
CA ASP A 202 10.95 -19.85 30.47
C ASP A 202 10.40 -18.57 29.76
N GLY A 203 10.18 -18.66 28.45
CA GLY A 203 9.68 -17.57 27.64
C GLY A 203 8.15 -17.45 27.67
N LYS A 204 7.69 -16.24 27.34
CA LYS A 204 6.27 -16.00 27.03
C LYS A 204 5.96 -16.56 25.66
N SER A 205 4.78 -17.17 25.48
CA SER A 205 4.29 -17.64 24.18
C SER A 205 3.16 -16.77 23.68
N ILE A 206 3.24 -16.32 22.42
CA ILE A 206 2.25 -15.42 21.82
C ILE A 206 2.00 -15.80 20.36
N SER A 207 0.78 -15.58 19.85
CA SER A 207 0.53 -15.74 18.42
C SER A 207 1.26 -14.67 17.59
N PHE A 208 1.61 -14.98 16.35
CA PHE A 208 2.24 -13.99 15.47
C PHE A 208 1.34 -12.77 15.26
N ALA A 209 0.00 -12.97 15.17
CA ALA A 209 -0.95 -11.87 15.07
C ALA A 209 -0.94 -10.96 16.31
N ASP A 210 -0.90 -11.53 17.51
CA ASP A 210 -0.85 -10.73 18.74
C ASP A 210 0.53 -10.08 18.92
N ALA A 211 1.62 -10.75 18.52
CA ALA A 211 2.96 -10.15 18.52
C ALA A 211 3.06 -8.92 17.61
N PHE A 212 2.41 -8.97 16.46
CA PHE A 212 2.29 -7.80 15.56
C PHE A 212 1.42 -6.71 16.21
N ALA A 213 0.26 -7.08 16.74
CA ALA A 213 -0.70 -6.16 17.34
C ALA A 213 -0.12 -5.42 18.56
N GLU A 214 0.61 -6.13 19.41
CA GLU A 214 1.32 -5.59 20.58
C GLU A 214 2.69 -5.00 20.24
N SER A 215 3.10 -5.10 18.96
CA SER A 215 4.36 -4.53 18.46
C SER A 215 5.62 -5.04 19.17
N ILE A 216 5.73 -6.34 19.46
CA ILE A 216 6.76 -6.94 20.29
C ILE A 216 8.11 -6.99 19.57
N ASN A 217 9.07 -6.13 19.96
CA ASN A 217 10.37 -6.02 19.32
C ASN A 217 11.17 -7.34 19.35
N PRO A 218 11.27 -8.08 20.49
CA PRO A 218 12.00 -9.35 20.52
C PRO A 218 11.56 -10.36 19.48
N VAL A 219 10.24 -10.49 19.26
CA VAL A 219 9.70 -11.43 18.26
C VAL A 219 10.16 -11.03 16.85
N PHE A 220 10.05 -9.77 16.50
CA PHE A 220 10.42 -9.29 15.16
C PHE A 220 11.93 -9.27 14.92
N GLY A 221 12.73 -8.99 15.96
CA GLY A 221 14.18 -9.14 15.91
C GLY A 221 14.60 -10.60 15.69
N TRP A 222 13.99 -11.53 16.43
CA TRP A 222 14.23 -12.96 16.26
C TRP A 222 13.85 -13.48 14.86
N LEU A 223 12.68 -13.06 14.36
CA LEU A 223 12.22 -13.41 13.01
C LEU A 223 13.18 -12.89 11.92
N ALA A 224 13.68 -11.66 12.08
CA ALA A 224 14.65 -11.10 11.14
C ALA A 224 15.93 -11.91 11.09
N VAL A 225 16.47 -12.30 12.27
CA VAL A 225 17.75 -13.02 12.37
C VAL A 225 17.63 -14.47 11.92
N HIS A 226 16.60 -15.21 12.37
CA HIS A 226 16.53 -16.65 12.20
C HIS A 226 15.63 -17.14 11.07
N LYS A 227 14.73 -16.31 10.56
CA LYS A 227 13.72 -16.74 9.56
C LYS A 227 13.80 -15.99 8.23
N VAL A 228 14.17 -14.73 8.25
CA VAL A 228 14.13 -13.88 7.06
C VAL A 228 15.52 -13.60 6.48
N GLY A 229 16.39 -12.97 7.25
CA GLY A 229 17.70 -12.51 6.79
C GLY A 229 17.62 -11.21 5.96
N MET A 230 18.77 -10.54 5.82
CA MET A 230 18.86 -9.19 5.23
C MET A 230 18.38 -9.15 3.78
N GLN A 231 18.77 -10.12 2.94
CA GLN A 231 18.44 -10.13 1.50
C GLN A 231 16.92 -10.20 1.25
N LYS A 232 16.21 -11.07 1.97
CA LYS A 232 14.75 -11.22 1.83
C LYS A 232 14.03 -10.00 2.37
N LEU A 233 14.51 -9.45 3.49
CA LEU A 233 13.97 -8.25 4.09
C LEU A 233 14.10 -7.03 3.15
N TYR A 234 15.28 -6.86 2.55
CA TYR A 234 15.53 -5.81 1.54
C TYR A 234 14.61 -5.95 0.33
N LYS A 235 14.46 -7.19 -0.18
CA LYS A 235 13.57 -7.47 -1.31
C LYS A 235 12.11 -7.09 -1.01
N SER A 236 11.59 -7.44 0.18
CA SER A 236 10.26 -7.01 0.61
C SER A 236 10.19 -5.49 0.75
N ALA A 237 11.19 -4.83 1.33
CA ALA A 237 11.23 -3.37 1.43
C ALA A 237 11.13 -2.71 0.05
N GLN A 238 11.88 -3.19 -0.95
CA GLN A 238 11.80 -2.68 -2.32
C GLN A 238 10.43 -2.89 -2.98
N LYS A 239 9.77 -4.04 -2.76
CA LYS A 239 8.42 -4.28 -3.24
C LYS A 239 7.43 -3.26 -2.67
N PHE A 240 7.58 -2.90 -1.40
CA PHE A 240 6.76 -1.89 -0.74
C PHE A 240 7.20 -0.44 -1.02
N GLY A 241 8.14 -0.21 -1.92
CA GLY A 241 8.48 1.11 -2.44
C GLY A 241 9.64 1.81 -1.73
N TYR A 242 10.30 1.19 -0.76
CA TYR A 242 11.55 1.72 -0.21
C TYR A 242 12.63 1.81 -1.28
N ASN A 243 13.54 2.76 -1.15
CA ASN A 243 14.63 3.05 -2.08
C ASN A 243 14.15 3.27 -3.53
N THR A 244 12.89 3.70 -3.70
CA THR A 244 12.29 3.90 -5.04
C THR A 244 11.57 5.25 -5.09
N LYS A 245 11.78 5.99 -6.19
CA LYS A 245 11.05 7.24 -6.44
C LYS A 245 9.56 6.94 -6.67
N ILE A 246 8.68 7.63 -5.96
CA ILE A 246 7.23 7.54 -6.13
C ILE A 246 6.83 8.32 -7.38
N PRO A 247 6.06 7.73 -8.33
CA PRO A 247 5.54 8.44 -9.50
C PRO A 247 4.35 9.32 -9.10
N PHE A 248 4.64 10.53 -8.71
CA PHE A 248 3.68 11.50 -8.19
C PHE A 248 3.90 12.88 -8.81
N GLU A 249 2.87 13.70 -8.87
CA GLU A 249 2.96 15.05 -9.46
C GLU A 249 3.79 16.02 -8.60
N LEU A 250 3.97 15.72 -7.30
CA LEU A 250 4.87 16.47 -6.42
C LEU A 250 6.20 15.73 -6.29
N GLN A 251 7.29 16.47 -6.18
CA GLN A 251 8.60 15.89 -5.89
C GLN A 251 8.61 15.35 -4.47
N THR A 252 8.85 14.05 -4.33
CA THR A 252 8.90 13.34 -3.04
C THR A 252 10.32 12.95 -2.67
N ASP A 253 10.65 12.97 -1.39
CA ASP A 253 11.82 12.29 -0.89
C ASP A 253 11.67 10.78 -1.05
N ILE A 254 12.80 10.07 -1.11
CA ILE A 254 12.84 8.61 -1.17
C ILE A 254 12.87 8.07 0.26
N SER A 255 11.91 7.23 0.62
CA SER A 255 11.95 6.47 1.88
C SER A 255 13.09 5.48 1.84
N HIS A 256 13.93 5.48 2.86
CA HIS A 256 15.18 4.72 2.87
C HIS A 256 15.08 3.44 3.69
N PHE A 257 15.70 2.37 3.20
CA PHE A 257 16.03 1.15 3.90
C PHE A 257 17.48 0.76 3.55
N PRO A 258 18.34 0.37 4.52
CA PRO A 258 19.74 0.03 4.28
C PRO A 258 19.93 -1.05 3.22
N GLU A 259 20.98 -0.91 2.42
CA GLU A 259 21.28 -1.88 1.36
C GLU A 259 22.10 -3.07 1.88
N PRO A 260 21.89 -4.28 1.34
CA PRO A 260 22.64 -5.46 1.78
C PRO A 260 24.14 -5.38 1.51
N ALA A 261 24.59 -4.61 0.51
CA ALA A 261 26.00 -4.52 0.12
C ALA A 261 26.91 -3.95 1.20
N GLY A 262 26.38 -3.10 2.09
CA GLY A 262 27.11 -2.56 3.24
C GLY A 262 26.84 -3.27 4.56
N PHE A 263 26.09 -4.39 4.52
CA PHE A 263 25.61 -5.09 5.71
C PHE A 263 26.55 -6.24 6.08
N ASP A 264 27.12 -6.23 7.30
CA ASP A 264 27.84 -7.37 7.81
C ASP A 264 26.88 -8.52 8.15
N ALA A 265 27.05 -9.65 7.48
CA ALA A 265 26.23 -10.84 7.69
C ALA A 265 26.33 -11.39 9.12
N GLY A 266 27.39 -11.07 9.86
CA GLY A 266 27.57 -11.38 11.28
C GLY A 266 26.88 -10.41 12.23
N ASP A 267 26.39 -9.26 11.75
CA ASP A 267 25.74 -8.24 12.58
C ASP A 267 24.26 -8.53 12.82
N SER A 268 24.02 -9.56 13.65
CA SER A 268 22.66 -9.95 14.04
C SER A 268 21.94 -8.86 14.85
N ILE A 269 22.65 -7.93 15.48
CA ILE A 269 22.04 -6.84 16.25
C ILE A 269 21.38 -5.86 15.28
N ASN A 270 22.13 -5.38 14.31
CA ASN A 270 21.61 -4.46 13.31
C ASN A 270 20.43 -5.08 12.52
N LEU A 271 20.55 -6.37 12.13
CA LEU A 271 19.45 -7.07 11.47
C LEU A 271 18.19 -7.16 12.36
N ALA A 272 18.34 -7.42 13.65
CA ALA A 272 17.23 -7.46 14.59
C ALA A 272 16.60 -6.06 14.76
N GLU A 273 17.40 -5.00 14.81
CA GLU A 273 16.95 -3.62 14.88
C GLU A 273 16.19 -3.21 13.61
N LEU A 274 16.73 -3.52 12.43
CA LEU A 274 16.06 -3.30 11.15
C LEU A 274 14.71 -4.03 11.09
N GLY A 275 14.68 -5.31 11.40
CA GLY A 275 13.47 -6.12 11.34
C GLY A 275 12.40 -5.72 12.36
N SER A 276 12.79 -5.24 13.54
CA SER A 276 11.84 -4.73 14.54
C SER A 276 11.42 -3.27 14.31
N GLY A 277 12.12 -2.55 13.42
CA GLY A 277 11.96 -1.11 13.25
C GLY A 277 12.52 -0.30 14.43
N PHE A 278 13.44 -0.89 15.19
CA PHE A 278 14.09 -0.25 16.34
C PHE A 278 15.40 0.47 15.95
N ASN A 279 15.43 1.03 14.76
CA ASN A 279 16.57 1.78 14.20
C ASN A 279 16.14 3.17 13.72
N SER A 280 17.09 4.06 13.42
CA SER A 280 16.83 5.39 12.88
C SER A 280 17.20 5.52 11.41
N GLU A 281 17.84 4.52 10.80
CA GLU A 281 18.29 4.52 9.42
C GLU A 281 17.16 4.28 8.44
N THR A 282 16.17 3.46 8.84
CA THR A 282 14.97 3.22 8.04
C THR A 282 14.03 4.41 8.17
N THR A 283 13.91 5.21 7.11
CA THR A 283 13.03 6.39 7.07
C THR A 283 11.80 6.15 6.22
N LEU A 284 10.70 6.84 6.53
CA LEU A 284 9.42 6.69 5.86
C LEU A 284 8.77 8.04 5.57
N THR A 285 8.44 8.30 4.30
CA THR A 285 7.54 9.42 3.98
C THR A 285 6.10 9.06 4.36
N PRO A 286 5.31 9.99 4.94
CA PRO A 286 3.89 9.73 5.22
C PRO A 286 3.10 9.28 3.98
N LEU A 287 3.44 9.78 2.80
CA LEU A 287 2.83 9.33 1.53
C LEU A 287 3.08 7.84 1.29
N LEU A 288 4.34 7.35 1.41
CA LEU A 288 4.62 5.92 1.26
C LEU A 288 3.92 5.09 2.33
N GLY A 289 3.81 5.59 3.56
CA GLY A 289 3.04 4.94 4.62
C GLY A 289 1.59 4.70 4.19
N GLY A 290 0.93 5.72 3.62
CA GLY A 290 -0.42 5.60 3.07
C GLY A 290 -0.50 4.59 1.91
N LEU A 291 0.48 4.58 1.01
CA LEU A 291 0.57 3.62 -0.11
C LEU A 291 0.77 2.18 0.38
N ILE A 292 1.56 1.95 1.43
CA ILE A 292 1.73 0.63 2.08
C ILE A 292 0.38 0.13 2.60
N ALA A 293 -0.33 0.94 3.40
CA ALA A 293 -1.66 0.56 3.89
C ALA A 293 -2.67 0.35 2.75
N GLY A 294 -2.62 1.21 1.73
CA GLY A 294 -3.45 1.11 0.54
C GLY A 294 -3.21 -0.18 -0.23
N SER A 295 -1.96 -0.61 -0.37
CA SER A 295 -1.64 -1.86 -1.07
C SER A 295 -2.17 -3.08 -0.33
N VAL A 296 -2.07 -3.13 1.01
CA VAL A 296 -2.66 -4.22 1.82
C VAL A 296 -4.17 -4.25 1.66
N ALA A 297 -4.83 -3.08 1.71
CA ALA A 297 -6.29 -2.98 1.50
C ALA A 297 -6.73 -3.37 0.08
N ASN A 298 -5.83 -3.28 -0.91
CA ASN A 298 -6.07 -3.52 -2.33
C ASN A 298 -5.42 -4.83 -2.83
N GLY A 299 -5.26 -5.85 -1.97
CA GLY A 299 -4.77 -7.18 -2.34
C GLY A 299 -3.35 -7.19 -2.92
N GLY A 300 -2.47 -6.32 -2.41
CA GLY A 300 -1.06 -6.21 -2.82
C GLY A 300 -0.81 -5.27 -3.99
N VAL A 301 -1.85 -4.71 -4.60
CA VAL A 301 -1.70 -3.75 -5.69
C VAL A 301 -1.52 -2.34 -5.13
N MET A 302 -0.32 -1.80 -5.26
CA MET A 302 -0.01 -0.41 -4.92
C MET A 302 -0.26 0.49 -6.11
N MET A 303 -1.20 1.42 -5.99
CA MET A 303 -1.53 2.38 -7.04
C MET A 303 -0.55 3.56 -7.00
N ALA A 304 -0.22 4.12 -8.15
CA ALA A 304 0.49 5.40 -8.23
C ALA A 304 -0.38 6.50 -7.58
N PRO A 305 0.16 7.28 -6.64
CA PRO A 305 -0.60 8.38 -6.07
C PRO A 305 -0.83 9.45 -7.13
N ARG A 306 -1.96 10.15 -7.04
CA ARG A 306 -2.31 11.28 -7.91
C ARG A 306 -3.10 12.31 -7.13
N ILE A 307 -2.79 13.59 -7.34
CA ILE A 307 -3.46 14.72 -6.68
C ILE A 307 -4.18 15.61 -7.69
N ILE A 308 -3.80 15.56 -8.96
CA ILE A 308 -4.51 16.23 -10.05
C ILE A 308 -5.51 15.25 -10.69
N ASP A 309 -6.79 15.58 -10.67
CA ASP A 309 -7.81 14.83 -11.41
C ASP A 309 -7.87 15.26 -12.89
N SER A 310 -7.88 16.57 -13.14
CA SER A 310 -7.88 17.10 -14.50
C SER A 310 -7.38 18.54 -14.55
N ILE A 311 -7.03 18.98 -15.77
CA ILE A 311 -6.73 20.38 -16.08
C ILE A 311 -7.56 20.80 -17.29
N THR A 312 -8.16 22.00 -17.22
CA THR A 312 -8.88 22.63 -18.34
C THR A 312 -8.28 23.98 -18.67
N ASP A 313 -8.56 24.50 -19.87
CA ASP A 313 -8.40 25.92 -20.15
C ASP A 313 -9.59 26.74 -19.57
N LYS A 314 -9.56 28.04 -19.71
CA LYS A 314 -10.65 28.93 -19.26
C LYS A 314 -12.00 28.65 -19.94
N SER A 315 -12.03 28.09 -21.13
CA SER A 315 -13.25 27.73 -21.84
C SER A 315 -13.87 26.43 -21.35
N GLY A 316 -13.21 25.74 -20.41
CA GLY A 316 -13.61 24.42 -19.91
C GLY A 316 -13.13 23.25 -20.78
N LYS A 317 -12.36 23.50 -21.85
CA LYS A 317 -11.78 22.45 -22.67
C LYS A 317 -10.71 21.68 -21.88
N ARG A 318 -10.84 20.35 -21.83
CA ARG A 318 -9.95 19.47 -21.08
C ARG A 318 -8.57 19.34 -21.75
N LEU A 319 -7.54 19.74 -21.04
CA LEU A 319 -6.13 19.66 -21.44
C LEU A 319 -5.44 18.42 -20.87
N TYR A 320 -5.88 17.93 -19.69
CA TYR A 320 -5.35 16.76 -19.04
C TYR A 320 -6.45 16.02 -18.24
N SER A 321 -6.36 14.70 -18.19
CA SER A 321 -7.15 13.85 -17.29
C SER A 321 -6.24 12.79 -16.70
N SER A 322 -6.21 12.71 -15.39
CA SER A 322 -5.51 11.66 -14.71
C SER A 322 -6.32 10.35 -14.72
N ILE A 323 -5.65 9.24 -14.93
CA ILE A 323 -6.24 7.90 -14.86
C ILE A 323 -5.52 7.08 -13.79
N PRO A 324 -6.23 6.20 -13.07
CA PRO A 324 -5.61 5.29 -12.11
C PRO A 324 -4.54 4.42 -12.79
N LYS A 325 -3.33 4.38 -12.21
CA LYS A 325 -2.22 3.54 -12.68
C LYS A 325 -1.71 2.67 -11.54
N LYS A 326 -1.49 1.40 -11.83
CA LYS A 326 -0.73 0.52 -10.93
C LYS A 326 0.74 0.96 -10.94
N TRP A 327 1.30 1.13 -9.74
CA TRP A 327 2.72 1.41 -9.59
C TRP A 327 3.54 0.13 -9.36
N LYS A 328 3.17 -0.65 -8.34
CA LYS A 328 3.87 -1.88 -7.95
C LYS A 328 2.89 -2.99 -7.55
N VAL A 329 3.38 -4.21 -7.49
CA VAL A 329 2.80 -5.28 -6.69
C VAL A 329 3.69 -5.46 -5.48
N SER A 330 3.19 -5.10 -4.31
CA SER A 330 3.95 -5.14 -3.06
C SER A 330 3.96 -6.52 -2.43
N SER A 331 2.90 -7.32 -2.67
CA SER A 331 2.74 -8.62 -2.05
C SER A 331 1.74 -9.48 -2.84
N ALA A 332 1.72 -10.79 -2.60
CA ALA A 332 0.71 -11.68 -3.15
C ALA A 332 -0.65 -11.49 -2.43
N PRO A 333 -1.80 -11.75 -3.08
CA PRO A 333 -3.11 -11.54 -2.47
C PRO A 333 -3.33 -12.30 -1.15
N ASP A 334 -2.93 -13.57 -1.06
CA ASP A 334 -3.04 -14.41 0.12
C ASP A 334 -2.15 -13.92 1.29
N VAL A 335 -0.96 -13.40 0.98
CA VAL A 335 -0.10 -12.74 1.95
C VAL A 335 -0.75 -11.44 2.43
N CYS A 336 -1.38 -10.67 1.54
CA CYS A 336 -2.13 -9.47 1.92
C CYS A 336 -3.33 -9.79 2.81
N ASP A 337 -4.03 -10.90 2.58
CA ASP A 337 -5.09 -11.36 3.49
C ASP A 337 -4.54 -11.63 4.88
N SER A 338 -3.37 -12.26 4.98
CA SER A 338 -2.67 -12.48 6.24
C SER A 338 -2.23 -11.16 6.89
N LEU A 339 -1.64 -10.23 6.15
CA LEU A 339 -1.29 -8.89 6.64
C LEU A 339 -2.53 -8.12 7.12
N ASN A 340 -3.66 -8.27 6.44
CA ASN A 340 -4.93 -7.67 6.82
C ASN A 340 -5.37 -8.20 8.21
N VAL A 341 -5.27 -9.51 8.46
CA VAL A 341 -5.54 -10.11 9.78
C VAL A 341 -4.66 -9.49 10.85
N LEU A 342 -3.34 -9.36 10.62
CA LEU A 342 -2.42 -8.73 11.57
C LEU A 342 -2.80 -7.26 11.87
N MET A 343 -3.07 -6.48 10.81
CA MET A 343 -3.40 -5.07 10.96
C MET A 343 -4.75 -4.86 11.68
N ARG A 344 -5.74 -5.72 11.44
CA ARG A 344 -7.02 -5.71 12.16
C ARG A 344 -6.84 -6.04 13.65
N GLN A 345 -5.95 -6.97 13.99
CA GLN A 345 -5.66 -7.33 15.38
C GLN A 345 -5.12 -6.13 16.16
N THR A 346 -4.29 -5.26 15.53
CA THR A 346 -3.76 -4.03 16.15
C THR A 346 -4.87 -3.08 16.62
N THR A 347 -5.96 -2.96 15.86
CA THR A 347 -7.11 -2.09 16.18
C THR A 347 -8.15 -2.78 17.08
N LYS A 348 -8.16 -4.11 17.10
CA LYS A 348 -9.11 -4.91 17.88
C LYS A 348 -8.65 -5.10 19.33
N THR A 349 -7.42 -5.58 19.52
CA THR A 349 -6.87 -5.94 20.85
C THR A 349 -5.53 -5.28 21.15
N GLY A 350 -4.79 -4.81 20.10
CA GLY A 350 -3.44 -4.30 20.23
C GLY A 350 -3.32 -2.82 20.54
N THR A 351 -2.20 -2.25 20.16
CA THR A 351 -1.74 -0.90 20.53
C THR A 351 -2.68 0.25 20.10
N ALA A 352 -3.57 0.04 19.14
CA ALA A 352 -4.53 1.04 18.67
C ALA A 352 -5.96 0.80 19.18
N ARG A 353 -6.23 -0.23 20.01
CA ARG A 353 -7.57 -0.63 20.42
C ARG A 353 -8.44 0.51 20.93
N ASN A 354 -7.89 1.35 21.80
CA ASN A 354 -8.65 2.44 22.43
C ASN A 354 -9.00 3.55 21.43
N ALA A 355 -8.09 3.87 20.51
CA ALA A 355 -8.33 4.89 19.49
C ALA A 355 -9.45 4.50 18.51
N PHE A 356 -9.67 3.20 18.30
CA PHE A 356 -10.66 2.66 17.36
C PHE A 356 -11.99 2.24 18.02
N ALA A 357 -12.28 2.66 19.25
CA ALA A 357 -13.53 2.32 19.92
C ALA A 357 -14.77 2.74 19.11
N ALA A 358 -14.85 4.02 18.70
CA ALA A 358 -15.94 4.54 17.91
C ALA A 358 -16.10 3.86 16.53
N MET A 359 -15.00 3.48 15.88
CA MET A 359 -15.01 2.72 14.63
C MET A 359 -15.56 1.30 14.87
N ARG A 360 -15.17 0.65 15.96
CA ARG A 360 -15.66 -0.68 16.35
C ARG A 360 -17.15 -0.67 16.58
N ASP A 361 -17.67 0.31 17.32
CA ASP A 361 -19.11 0.46 17.59
C ASP A 361 -19.89 0.71 16.30
N TYR A 362 -19.36 1.57 15.42
CA TYR A 362 -19.98 1.86 14.13
C TYR A 362 -19.97 0.64 13.18
N SER A 363 -18.97 -0.22 13.24
CA SER A 363 -18.81 -1.38 12.36
C SER A 363 -19.59 -2.62 12.78
N GLN A 364 -20.21 -2.66 13.97
CA GLN A 364 -20.87 -3.87 14.50
C GLN A 364 -22.00 -4.41 13.61
N GLN A 365 -22.66 -3.55 12.83
CA GLN A 365 -23.79 -3.89 11.96
C GLN A 365 -23.51 -3.58 10.49
N LYS A 366 -22.24 -3.50 10.08
CA LYS A 366 -21.84 -3.05 8.75
C LYS A 366 -20.62 -3.83 8.27
N GLU A 367 -20.57 -4.07 6.99
CA GLU A 367 -19.41 -4.72 6.35
C GLU A 367 -18.21 -3.77 6.22
N ILE A 368 -17.71 -3.30 7.36
CA ILE A 368 -16.54 -2.44 7.43
C ILE A 368 -15.36 -3.22 7.96
N THR A 369 -14.32 -3.28 7.16
CA THR A 369 -13.01 -3.82 7.54
C THR A 369 -12.04 -2.66 7.76
N TYR A 370 -11.31 -2.68 8.85
CA TYR A 370 -10.29 -1.66 9.17
C TYR A 370 -9.14 -2.28 9.95
N GLY A 371 -7.97 -1.70 9.80
CA GLY A 371 -6.76 -2.16 10.47
C GLY A 371 -5.61 -1.19 10.28
N GLY A 372 -4.50 -1.45 10.96
CA GLY A 372 -3.32 -0.62 10.82
C GLY A 372 -2.17 -1.06 11.72
N LYS A 373 -1.12 -0.28 11.74
CA LYS A 373 0.05 -0.45 12.58
C LYS A 373 0.42 0.86 13.24
N THR A 374 0.72 0.82 14.53
CA THR A 374 1.33 1.92 15.27
C THR A 374 2.85 1.83 15.19
N GLY A 375 3.52 2.98 15.26
CA GLY A 375 4.96 3.09 15.39
C GLY A 375 5.34 4.15 16.41
N THR A 376 6.44 3.92 17.12
CA THR A 376 7.03 4.90 18.02
C THR A 376 8.55 4.75 18.01
N LYS A 377 9.27 5.86 17.79
CA LYS A 377 10.74 5.90 17.84
C LYS A 377 11.19 7.32 18.15
N ASP A 378 12.13 7.45 19.03
CA ASP A 378 12.80 8.74 19.29
C ASP A 378 13.84 9.02 18.21
N SER A 379 13.96 10.28 17.82
CA SER A 379 14.95 10.83 16.88
C SER A 379 15.44 12.21 17.37
N ASP A 380 16.35 12.83 16.64
CA ASP A 380 16.84 14.19 16.95
C ASP A 380 15.72 15.25 16.95
N LEU A 381 14.64 15.01 16.21
CA LEU A 381 13.44 15.87 16.20
C LEU A 381 12.58 15.70 17.47
N GLY A 382 12.72 14.58 18.17
CA GLY A 382 11.95 14.17 19.34
C GLY A 382 11.25 12.84 19.14
N ARG A 383 10.17 12.60 19.91
CA ARG A 383 9.40 11.37 19.88
C ARG A 383 8.48 11.31 18.66
N ASN A 384 8.82 10.46 17.71
CA ASN A 384 7.99 10.20 16.53
C ASN A 384 6.94 9.14 16.85
N GLU A 385 5.69 9.46 16.60
CA GLU A 385 4.55 8.53 16.72
C GLU A 385 3.84 8.40 15.39
N TRP A 386 3.44 7.18 15.03
CA TRP A 386 2.79 6.85 13.77
C TRP A 386 1.50 6.07 13.96
N PHE A 387 0.60 6.25 13.03
CA PHE A 387 -0.38 5.24 12.66
C PHE A 387 -0.47 5.17 11.13
N VAL A 388 -0.37 3.96 10.58
CA VAL A 388 -0.54 3.66 9.16
C VAL A 388 -1.57 2.56 9.04
N GLY A 389 -2.65 2.79 8.28
CA GLY A 389 -3.72 1.81 8.20
C GLY A 389 -4.78 2.16 7.16
N PHE A 390 -5.85 1.39 7.15
CA PHE A 390 -6.94 1.53 6.19
C PHE A 390 -8.31 1.25 6.84
N ALA A 391 -9.36 1.78 6.20
CA ALA A 391 -10.75 1.36 6.41
C ALA A 391 -11.40 1.13 5.05
N LYS A 392 -12.26 0.11 4.96
CA LYS A 392 -12.93 -0.33 3.74
C LYS A 392 -14.36 -0.72 4.06
N ASN A 393 -15.31 -0.16 3.35
CA ASN A 393 -16.71 -0.59 3.36
C ASN A 393 -16.95 -1.40 2.09
N THR A 394 -17.23 -2.71 2.24
CA THR A 394 -17.38 -3.63 1.12
C THR A 394 -18.75 -3.57 0.48
N GLU A 395 -19.79 -3.11 1.20
CA GLU A 395 -21.15 -2.93 0.67
C GLU A 395 -21.21 -1.88 -0.45
N ILE A 396 -20.41 -0.82 -0.32
CA ILE A 396 -20.44 0.35 -1.21
C ILE A 396 -19.12 0.58 -1.96
N ASP A 397 -18.21 -0.41 -1.90
CA ASP A 397 -16.89 -0.36 -2.52
C ASP A 397 -16.08 0.92 -2.21
N CYS A 398 -16.24 1.45 -1.01
CA CYS A 398 -15.58 2.67 -0.53
C CYS A 398 -14.43 2.32 0.42
N GLY A 399 -13.24 2.87 0.17
CA GLY A 399 -12.07 2.63 1.00
C GLY A 399 -11.14 3.83 1.10
N VAL A 400 -10.47 3.94 2.24
CA VAL A 400 -9.44 4.94 2.51
C VAL A 400 -8.24 4.30 3.19
N ALA A 401 -7.04 4.63 2.73
CA ALA A 401 -5.79 4.36 3.43
C ALA A 401 -5.27 5.66 4.03
N VAL A 402 -4.79 5.60 5.27
CA VAL A 402 -4.28 6.78 5.98
C VAL A 402 -2.89 6.51 6.53
N SER A 403 -2.10 7.58 6.61
CA SER A 403 -0.81 7.62 7.29
C SER A 403 -0.72 8.92 8.05
N VAL A 404 -0.57 8.84 9.37
CA VAL A 404 -0.41 10.00 10.24
C VAL A 404 0.86 9.82 11.05
N CYS A 405 1.71 10.85 11.02
CA CYS A 405 2.95 10.93 11.79
C CYS A 405 3.00 12.23 12.57
N PHE A 406 3.35 12.15 13.85
CA PHE A 406 3.63 13.30 14.70
C PHE A 406 5.03 13.18 15.31
N VAL A 407 5.75 14.30 15.36
CA VAL A 407 6.81 14.50 16.34
C VAL A 407 6.15 15.18 17.53
N GLN A 408 6.04 14.46 18.64
CA GLN A 408 5.25 14.90 19.77
C GLN A 408 5.83 16.08 20.52
N ASN A 409 4.96 16.98 20.91
CA ASN A 409 5.22 17.97 21.95
C ASN A 409 4.92 17.33 23.33
N PRO A 410 5.60 17.66 24.42
CA PRO A 410 5.28 17.17 25.74
C PRO A 410 3.80 17.36 26.14
N MET A 411 3.14 18.40 25.63
CA MET A 411 1.74 18.73 25.90
C MET A 411 0.79 18.29 24.77
N PHE A 412 1.06 17.15 24.12
CA PHE A 412 0.19 16.64 23.06
C PHE A 412 -1.23 16.28 23.59
N ILE A 413 -2.24 16.45 22.73
CA ILE A 413 -3.66 16.18 23.08
C ILE A 413 -4.15 14.88 22.43
N LEU A 414 -3.83 14.68 21.15
CA LEU A 414 -4.26 13.50 20.39
C LEU A 414 -3.03 12.75 19.86
N ARG A 415 -3.19 11.43 19.71
CA ARG A 415 -2.19 10.56 19.07
C ARG A 415 -2.51 10.35 17.59
N PRO A 416 -1.52 10.00 16.75
CA PRO A 416 -1.76 9.65 15.34
C PRO A 416 -2.85 8.61 15.15
N SER A 417 -2.96 7.60 16.01
CA SER A 417 -3.99 6.57 15.94
C SER A 417 -5.42 7.13 16.14
N GLN A 418 -5.62 8.12 17.01
CA GLN A 418 -6.91 8.78 17.21
C GLN A 418 -7.30 9.63 16.00
N VAL A 419 -6.36 10.45 15.49
CA VAL A 419 -6.58 11.23 14.28
C VAL A 419 -6.91 10.32 13.09
N SER A 420 -6.18 9.21 12.93
CA SER A 420 -6.43 8.25 11.85
C SER A 420 -7.80 7.57 11.98
N ALA A 421 -8.21 7.19 13.19
CA ALA A 421 -9.52 6.60 13.44
C ALA A 421 -10.66 7.58 13.06
N ASP A 422 -10.53 8.86 13.42
CA ASP A 422 -11.49 9.90 13.07
C ASP A 422 -11.55 10.15 11.55
N MET A 423 -10.39 10.21 10.87
CA MET A 423 -10.33 10.36 9.41
C MET A 423 -11.02 9.20 8.70
N MET A 424 -10.72 7.97 9.11
CA MET A 424 -11.30 6.75 8.52
C MET A 424 -12.81 6.67 8.76
N LEU A 425 -13.25 6.91 9.99
CA LEU A 425 -14.67 6.84 10.38
C LEU A 425 -15.52 7.83 9.58
N ASP A 426 -15.05 9.06 9.45
CA ASP A 426 -15.76 10.08 8.67
C ASP A 426 -15.87 9.69 7.21
N TYR A 427 -14.78 9.20 6.63
CA TYR A 427 -14.76 8.82 5.22
C TYR A 427 -15.75 7.70 4.91
N VAL A 428 -15.75 6.62 5.71
CA VAL A 428 -16.67 5.49 5.49
C VAL A 428 -18.13 5.84 5.79
N LYS A 429 -18.39 6.78 6.71
CA LYS A 429 -19.74 7.33 6.97
C LYS A 429 -20.25 8.14 5.78
N LYS A 430 -19.41 9.03 5.23
CA LYS A 430 -19.77 9.89 4.10
C LYS A 430 -20.08 9.08 2.84
N GLY A 431 -19.26 8.08 2.52
CA GLY A 431 -19.49 7.20 1.38
C GLY A 431 -20.86 6.53 1.43
N LYS A 432 -21.32 6.10 2.61
CA LYS A 432 -22.65 5.52 2.79
C LYS A 432 -23.78 6.52 2.51
N ASN A 433 -23.70 7.71 3.09
CA ASN A 433 -24.72 8.74 2.93
C ASN A 433 -24.89 9.16 1.47
N GLN A 434 -23.79 9.19 0.70
CA GLN A 434 -23.81 9.51 -0.72
C GLN A 434 -24.52 8.44 -1.54
N VAL A 435 -24.24 7.15 -1.30
CA VAL A 435 -24.91 6.04 -1.98
C VAL A 435 -26.41 5.98 -1.62
N GLU A 436 -26.78 6.25 -0.39
CA GLU A 436 -28.19 6.32 0.02
C GLU A 436 -28.94 7.48 -0.65
N SER A 437 -28.31 8.66 -0.79
CA SER A 437 -28.89 9.81 -1.50
C SER A 437 -29.04 9.52 -3.00
N ASP A 438 -28.05 8.89 -3.63
CA ASP A 438 -28.09 8.53 -5.04
C ASP A 438 -29.19 7.51 -5.35
N LYS A 439 -29.38 6.50 -4.47
CA LYS A 439 -30.48 5.54 -4.57
C LYS A 439 -31.86 6.20 -4.45
N GLN A 440 -32.02 7.17 -3.56
CA GLN A 440 -33.27 7.91 -3.42
C GLN A 440 -33.58 8.82 -4.63
N ASN A 441 -32.55 9.38 -5.27
CA ASN A 441 -32.69 10.21 -6.48
C ASN A 441 -33.01 9.37 -7.73
N VAL A 442 -32.58 8.11 -7.79
CA VAL A 442 -32.91 7.19 -8.90
C VAL A 442 -34.33 6.58 -8.74
N ALA A 443 -34.85 6.52 -7.49
CA ALA A 443 -36.18 6.01 -7.19
C ALA A 443 -37.33 7.08 -7.31
N ARG A 444 -36.97 8.32 -7.58
CA ARG A 444 -37.88 9.45 -7.94
C ARG A 444 -37.86 9.68 -9.43
#